data_c4bf0d830523e80c648ef8d645ed4b34
#
_entry.id   c4bf0d830523e80c648ef8d645ed4b34
#
_cell.length_a   1.000
_cell.length_b   1.000
_cell.length_c   1.000
_cell.angle_alpha   90.00
_cell.angle_beta   90.00
_cell.angle_gamma   90.00
#
_symmetry.space_group_name_H-M   'P 1'
#
loop_
_entity.id
_entity.type
_entity.pdbx_description
1 polymer ?
#
loop_
_entity_poly.entity_id
_entity_poly.type
_entity_poly.pdbx_seq_one_letter_code
_entity_poly.pdbx_strand_id
1 'polypeptide(L)'
;CAMALECNPAMAEAFAAAGYDFAGHGWRWVNHFELDAETERAHIARAVDIIRRLTGERPYGWYCRYAPSANTRRLLAEEGGFLYDSDSYADDLPYWVEAGGKDQLIVPYTMDCNDMRFAIQAGFTDGQQFEGYLKDSFDMLYAEGVAGAPKMLSIGLHCRLAGRPGRALALKRALQHMAGHDGVWFATREEIADHWARVHPPVHIQRPSRMSRADFVAAYGGIFEHSPWIAEGAHGLELGPTHDNAAGVHNALARIFRSASEDQRLGVLRSHPDLAGKLAAAGRLTAESTAEQAGAGLDLLTDAERATFTDLNTRYTEKHGFPFIIAVKDNTKASILAAFQRRIDNDRATEFAEACRQVERIAELRLIEKFG
;
A
#
# COMPACT_ATOMS: atom_id res chain seq x y z
N CYS A 1 18.82 21.37 14.42
CA CYS A 1 17.61 21.92 15.03
C CYS A 1 17.49 23.43 14.77
N ALA A 2 16.27 23.93 14.65
CA ALA A 2 15.99 25.29 14.21
C ALA A 2 16.60 26.39 15.09
N MET A 3 16.70 26.19 16.40
CA MET A 3 17.37 27.12 17.29
C MET A 3 18.84 27.40 16.92
N ALA A 4 19.55 26.42 16.36
CA ALA A 4 20.92 26.64 15.91
C ALA A 4 21.01 27.65 14.76
N LEU A 5 20.03 27.63 13.86
CA LEU A 5 19.91 28.63 12.78
C LEU A 5 19.52 30.00 13.34
N GLU A 6 18.60 30.04 14.30
CA GLU A 6 18.19 31.28 14.97
C GLU A 6 19.36 31.97 15.68
N CYS A 7 20.24 31.17 16.32
CA CYS A 7 21.49 31.67 16.93
C CYS A 7 22.57 32.08 15.91
N ASN A 8 22.48 31.58 14.67
CA ASN A 8 23.46 31.81 13.61
C ASN A 8 22.77 32.05 12.25
N PRO A 9 22.10 33.20 12.05
CA PRO A 9 21.35 33.49 10.81
C PRO A 9 22.21 33.41 9.55
N ALA A 10 23.47 33.78 9.60
CA ALA A 10 24.38 33.70 8.48
C ALA A 10 24.56 32.27 7.92
N MET A 11 24.39 31.25 8.76
CA MET A 11 24.40 29.84 8.32
C MET A 11 23.14 29.53 7.50
N ALA A 12 21.98 30.01 7.93
CA ALA A 12 20.71 29.81 7.20
C ALA A 12 20.79 30.49 5.82
N GLU A 13 21.30 31.73 5.77
CA GLU A 13 21.52 32.46 4.51
C GLU A 13 22.48 31.73 3.57
N ALA A 14 23.60 31.20 4.10
CA ALA A 14 24.58 30.48 3.28
C ALA A 14 23.99 29.15 2.73
N PHE A 15 23.21 28.43 3.48
CA PHE A 15 22.56 27.19 3.01
C PHE A 15 21.46 27.48 1.99
N ALA A 16 20.63 28.51 2.22
CA ALA A 16 19.62 28.94 1.26
C ALA A 16 20.27 29.40 -0.06
N ALA A 17 21.35 30.22 0.01
CA ALA A 17 22.09 30.66 -1.17
C ALA A 17 22.77 29.52 -1.93
N ALA A 18 23.10 28.40 -1.26
CA ALA A 18 23.64 27.20 -1.88
C ALA A 18 22.57 26.31 -2.52
N GLY A 19 21.28 26.62 -2.38
CA GLY A 19 20.17 25.85 -2.94
C GLY A 19 19.92 24.51 -2.26
N TYR A 20 20.27 24.39 -0.97
CA TYR A 20 19.98 23.17 -0.18
C TYR A 20 18.55 23.19 0.32
N ASP A 21 17.89 22.02 0.30
CA ASP A 21 16.61 21.82 0.97
C ASP A 21 16.76 21.76 2.50
N PHE A 22 15.68 22.06 3.21
CA PHE A 22 15.67 22.11 4.66
C PHE A 22 14.69 21.08 5.22
N ALA A 23 15.18 20.19 6.09
CA ALA A 23 14.34 19.33 6.90
C ALA A 23 14.31 19.76 8.36
N GLY A 24 13.17 19.66 9.01
CA GLY A 24 13.04 19.87 10.44
C GLY A 24 13.78 18.79 11.22
N HIS A 25 14.52 19.19 12.25
CA HIS A 25 15.25 18.28 13.17
C HIS A 25 15.00 18.68 14.62
N GLY A 26 13.76 19.09 14.88
CA GLY A 26 13.31 19.66 16.14
C GLY A 26 13.63 21.14 16.29
N TRP A 27 12.91 21.82 17.19
CA TRP A 27 13.23 23.19 17.59
C TRP A 27 14.52 23.27 18.40
N ARG A 28 14.57 22.48 19.46
CA ARG A 28 15.76 22.32 20.35
C ARG A 28 16.35 20.93 20.24
N TRP A 29 17.59 20.78 20.71
CA TRP A 29 18.27 19.50 20.76
C TRP A 29 17.84 18.71 22.02
N VAL A 30 16.61 18.25 22.05
CA VAL A 30 15.98 17.45 23.11
C VAL A 30 15.54 16.09 22.56
N ASN A 31 15.23 15.15 23.45
CA ASN A 31 14.70 13.85 23.09
C ASN A 31 13.21 13.98 22.81
N HIS A 32 12.77 13.79 21.57
CA HIS A 32 11.36 13.89 21.21
C HIS A 32 10.50 12.83 21.92
N PHE A 33 11.02 11.61 22.09
CA PHE A 33 10.30 10.52 22.76
C PHE A 33 9.95 10.79 24.23
N GLU A 34 10.56 11.81 24.86
CA GLU A 34 10.27 12.24 26.23
C GLU A 34 9.21 13.37 26.29
N LEU A 35 8.80 13.92 25.14
CA LEU A 35 7.86 15.03 25.08
C LEU A 35 6.41 14.53 25.08
N ASP A 36 5.55 15.25 25.78
CA ASP A 36 4.11 15.11 25.60
C ASP A 36 3.67 15.69 24.26
N ALA A 37 2.48 15.29 23.79
CA ALA A 37 1.99 15.66 22.46
C ALA A 37 1.81 17.17 22.25
N GLU A 38 1.42 17.93 23.29
CA GLU A 38 1.22 19.37 23.21
C GLU A 38 2.56 20.10 23.08
N THR A 39 3.50 19.75 23.92
CA THR A 39 4.89 20.27 23.88
C THR A 39 5.56 19.95 22.55
N GLU A 40 5.42 18.72 22.07
CA GLU A 40 6.00 18.32 20.78
C GLU A 40 5.39 19.08 19.61
N ARG A 41 4.05 19.24 19.58
CA ARG A 41 3.34 20.07 18.59
C ARG A 41 3.87 21.51 18.56
N ALA A 42 4.06 22.12 19.73
CA ALA A 42 4.61 23.47 19.83
C ALA A 42 6.06 23.53 19.32
N HIS A 43 6.86 22.51 19.57
CA HIS A 43 8.25 22.42 19.08
C HIS A 43 8.28 22.27 17.55
N ILE A 44 7.39 21.46 16.96
CA ILE A 44 7.27 21.30 15.51
C ILE A 44 6.90 22.64 14.86
N ALA A 45 5.83 23.28 15.33
CA ALA A 45 5.38 24.57 14.79
C ALA A 45 6.46 25.65 14.88
N ARG A 46 7.18 25.71 16.01
CA ARG A 46 8.27 26.69 16.19
C ARG A 46 9.47 26.40 15.28
N ALA A 47 9.80 25.13 15.06
CA ALA A 47 10.87 24.78 14.10
C ALA A 47 10.51 25.21 12.68
N VAL A 48 9.27 24.98 12.25
CA VAL A 48 8.76 25.40 10.94
C VAL A 48 8.83 26.91 10.77
N ASP A 49 8.36 27.66 11.80
CA ASP A 49 8.37 29.15 11.75
C ASP A 49 9.79 29.71 11.65
N ILE A 50 10.73 29.22 12.45
CA ILE A 50 12.13 29.67 12.43
C ILE A 50 12.77 29.40 11.08
N ILE A 51 12.65 28.18 10.55
CA ILE A 51 13.23 27.81 9.25
C ILE A 51 12.64 28.70 8.17
N ARG A 52 11.31 28.81 8.07
CA ARG A 52 10.63 29.65 7.08
C ARG A 52 11.08 31.11 7.14
N ARG A 53 11.17 31.66 8.35
CA ARG A 53 11.57 33.07 8.54
C ARG A 53 13.02 33.36 8.14
N LEU A 54 13.92 32.40 8.34
CA LEU A 54 15.34 32.58 8.10
C LEU A 54 15.78 32.21 6.68
N THR A 55 15.07 31.30 6.02
CA THR A 55 15.45 30.78 4.69
C THR A 55 14.50 31.22 3.57
N GLY A 56 13.33 31.77 3.92
CA GLY A 56 12.27 32.13 2.97
C GLY A 56 11.31 31.00 2.67
N GLU A 57 11.66 29.75 2.98
CA GLU A 57 10.85 28.55 2.72
C GLU A 57 10.63 27.71 3.98
N ARG A 58 9.49 27.02 4.03
CA ARG A 58 9.23 26.04 5.09
C ARG A 58 10.02 24.75 4.88
N PRO A 59 10.33 24.00 5.92
CA PRO A 59 10.82 22.64 5.76
C PRO A 59 9.70 21.73 5.25
N TYR A 60 9.95 20.95 4.19
CA TYR A 60 9.04 19.95 3.66
C TYR A 60 9.33 18.54 4.19
N GLY A 61 10.48 18.34 4.82
CA GLY A 61 10.87 17.09 5.46
C GLY A 61 11.03 17.21 6.97
N TRP A 62 10.94 16.08 7.65
CA TRP A 62 11.19 15.98 9.08
C TRP A 62 12.04 14.75 9.42
N TYR A 63 12.94 14.93 10.38
CA TYR A 63 13.70 13.85 11.00
C TYR A 63 14.00 14.22 12.47
N CYS A 64 13.51 13.42 13.41
CA CYS A 64 13.70 13.70 14.83
C CYS A 64 15.15 13.55 15.27
N ARG A 65 15.57 14.44 16.11
CA ARG A 65 16.81 14.25 16.84
C ARG A 65 16.65 13.04 17.78
N TYR A 66 17.53 12.04 17.64
CA TYR A 66 17.58 10.72 18.30
C TYR A 66 16.44 9.78 17.89
N ALA A 67 15.22 10.01 18.34
CA ALA A 67 14.09 9.15 18.03
C ALA A 67 12.78 9.93 18.11
N PRO A 68 11.77 9.57 17.29
CA PRO A 68 10.43 10.12 17.37
C PRO A 68 9.73 9.65 18.65
N SER A 69 8.72 10.41 19.08
CA SER A 69 7.72 9.95 20.05
C SER A 69 6.67 9.08 19.37
N ALA A 70 5.82 8.43 20.14
CA ALA A 70 4.64 7.75 19.61
C ALA A 70 3.65 8.71 18.89
N ASN A 71 3.78 10.02 19.13
CA ASN A 71 2.90 11.05 18.56
C ASN A 71 3.50 11.72 17.32
N THR A 72 4.83 11.75 17.14
CA THR A 72 5.53 12.56 16.13
C THR A 72 4.89 12.46 14.76
N ARG A 73 4.77 11.27 14.20
CA ARG A 73 4.25 11.07 12.84
C ARG A 73 2.82 11.57 12.68
N ARG A 74 1.96 11.31 13.66
CA ARG A 74 0.60 11.83 13.68
C ARG A 74 0.59 13.36 13.72
N LEU A 75 1.45 13.97 14.55
CA LEU A 75 1.53 15.43 14.66
C LEU A 75 2.03 16.09 13.36
N LEU A 76 2.96 15.46 12.65
CA LEU A 76 3.43 15.91 11.33
C LEU A 76 2.30 15.83 10.28
N ALA A 77 1.57 14.72 10.25
CA ALA A 77 0.43 14.55 9.37
C ALA A 77 -0.72 15.53 9.66
N GLU A 78 -0.97 15.83 10.94
CA GLU A 78 -1.95 16.83 11.37
C GLU A 78 -1.54 18.26 10.96
N GLU A 79 -0.26 18.60 11.07
CA GLU A 79 0.30 19.89 10.65
C GLU A 79 0.13 20.09 9.14
N GLY A 80 0.29 19.04 8.35
CA GLY A 80 -0.20 18.96 6.97
C GLY A 80 0.68 19.60 5.91
N GLY A 81 1.84 20.16 6.25
CA GLY A 81 2.73 20.78 5.30
C GLY A 81 4.03 20.02 5.04
N PHE A 82 4.22 18.88 5.64
CA PHE A 82 5.36 18.01 5.39
C PHE A 82 5.06 17.03 4.25
N LEU A 83 5.96 16.95 3.28
CA LEU A 83 5.89 15.97 2.19
C LEU A 83 6.34 14.58 2.68
N TYR A 84 7.29 14.53 3.61
CA TYR A 84 7.82 13.27 4.13
C TYR A 84 8.33 13.40 5.57
N ASP A 85 8.41 12.26 6.25
CA ASP A 85 9.28 12.10 7.41
C ASP A 85 10.35 11.03 7.14
N SER A 86 11.49 11.13 7.86
CA SER A 86 12.63 10.24 7.72
C SER A 86 12.88 9.39 8.95
N ASP A 87 11.93 9.36 9.88
CA ASP A 87 12.04 8.62 11.14
C ASP A 87 11.76 7.12 10.93
N SER A 88 12.53 6.51 10.04
CA SER A 88 12.55 5.08 9.79
C SER A 88 13.88 4.63 9.19
N TYR A 89 14.23 3.37 9.45
CA TYR A 89 15.40 2.66 8.93
C TYR A 89 14.99 1.30 8.34
N ALA A 90 13.72 1.16 7.96
CA ALA A 90 13.13 -0.14 7.67
C ALA A 90 13.28 -0.57 6.21
N ASP A 91 13.66 0.33 5.31
CA ASP A 91 13.75 0.03 3.87
C ASP A 91 14.81 0.91 3.18
N ASP A 92 15.23 0.50 1.97
CA ASP A 92 16.08 1.26 1.05
C ASP A 92 15.27 2.00 -0.03
N LEU A 93 13.94 2.06 0.12
CA LEU A 93 13.02 2.80 -0.73
C LEU A 93 12.01 3.58 0.12
N PRO A 94 11.47 4.70 -0.40
CA PRO A 94 10.35 5.37 0.23
C PRO A 94 9.11 4.47 0.27
N TYR A 95 8.23 4.68 1.24
CA TYR A 95 6.96 3.97 1.37
C TYR A 95 5.92 4.80 2.12
N TRP A 96 4.65 4.45 1.91
CA TRP A 96 3.54 5.11 2.56
C TRP A 96 3.11 4.41 3.84
N VAL A 97 2.72 5.21 4.83
CA VAL A 97 2.07 4.75 6.07
C VAL A 97 0.86 5.61 6.38
N GLU A 98 -0.10 5.04 7.09
CA GLU A 98 -1.20 5.84 7.62
C GLU A 98 -0.79 6.49 8.95
N ALA A 99 -1.04 7.79 9.08
CA ALA A 99 -0.79 8.55 10.30
C ALA A 99 -1.95 9.53 10.56
N GLY A 100 -2.72 9.28 11.62
CA GLY A 100 -3.84 10.14 11.98
C GLY A 100 -4.93 10.25 10.91
N GLY A 101 -5.17 9.19 10.16
CA GLY A 101 -6.16 9.14 9.08
C GLY A 101 -5.70 9.77 7.76
N LYS A 102 -4.41 10.09 7.63
CA LYS A 102 -3.79 10.62 6.41
C LYS A 102 -2.65 9.73 5.94
N ASP A 103 -2.39 9.74 4.64
CA ASP A 103 -1.20 9.10 4.09
C ASP A 103 0.02 9.96 4.35
N GLN A 104 1.05 9.38 4.96
CA GLN A 104 2.33 10.01 5.25
C GLN A 104 3.44 9.27 4.52
N LEU A 105 4.22 9.99 3.71
CA LEU A 105 5.37 9.41 3.03
C LEU A 105 6.55 9.27 3.99
N ILE A 106 7.15 8.09 4.00
CA ILE A 106 8.43 7.83 4.65
C ILE A 106 9.52 7.83 3.59
N VAL A 107 10.53 8.67 3.77
CA VAL A 107 11.80 8.60 3.03
C VAL A 107 12.86 8.13 4.02
N PRO A 108 13.20 6.83 4.06
CA PRO A 108 14.05 6.26 5.11
C PRO A 108 15.40 6.95 5.26
N TYR A 109 15.91 6.97 6.49
CA TYR A 109 17.24 7.45 6.82
C TYR A 109 18.20 6.26 7.04
N THR A 110 19.46 6.54 7.38
CA THR A 110 20.50 5.52 7.53
C THR A 110 21.18 5.58 8.89
N MET A 111 21.50 4.40 9.43
CA MET A 111 22.32 4.25 10.63
C MET A 111 23.73 3.70 10.31
N ASP A 112 23.89 3.01 9.21
CA ASP A 112 25.13 2.33 8.80
C ASP A 112 25.99 3.22 7.89
N CYS A 113 25.44 3.84 6.85
CA CYS A 113 26.12 4.83 6.01
C CYS A 113 26.12 6.22 6.66
N ASN A 114 26.52 6.30 7.93
CA ASN A 114 26.43 7.49 8.76
C ASN A 114 27.77 7.77 9.47
N ASP A 115 28.26 9.00 9.37
CA ASP A 115 29.53 9.42 9.98
C ASP A 115 29.49 9.42 11.52
N MET A 116 28.31 9.33 12.15
CA MET A 116 28.20 9.10 13.60
C MET A 116 28.93 7.84 14.06
N ARG A 117 29.13 6.87 13.17
CA ARG A 117 29.94 5.68 13.47
C ARG A 117 31.39 5.98 13.81
N PHE A 118 31.91 7.16 13.50
CA PHE A 118 33.20 7.62 14.02
C PHE A 118 33.18 8.00 15.52
N ALA A 119 32.00 8.17 16.09
CA ALA A 119 31.83 8.62 17.48
C ALA A 119 31.33 7.52 18.42
N ILE A 120 31.14 6.30 17.93
CA ILE A 120 30.67 5.16 18.73
C ILE A 120 31.72 4.06 18.78
N GLN A 121 31.65 3.27 19.85
CA GLN A 121 32.52 2.10 20.01
C GLN A 121 32.25 1.08 18.90
N ALA A 122 33.29 0.45 18.36
CA ALA A 122 33.22 -0.47 17.22
C ALA A 122 32.68 0.15 15.93
N GLY A 123 32.71 1.47 15.79
CA GLY A 123 32.42 2.19 14.55
C GLY A 123 33.65 2.32 13.65
N PHE A 124 33.64 3.34 12.78
CA PHE A 124 34.77 3.63 11.90
C PHE A 124 35.97 4.21 12.67
N THR A 125 37.13 3.63 12.48
CA THR A 125 38.37 4.12 13.12
C THR A 125 39.14 5.11 12.25
N ASP A 126 39.00 4.96 10.91
CA ASP A 126 39.68 5.82 9.93
C ASP A 126 38.79 6.09 8.68
N GLY A 127 39.29 7.00 7.84
CA GLY A 127 38.56 7.38 6.60
C GLY A 127 38.46 6.25 5.57
N GLN A 128 39.39 5.30 5.53
CA GLN A 128 39.35 4.21 4.56
C GLN A 128 38.20 3.26 4.83
N GLN A 129 37.93 2.96 6.10
CA GLN A 129 36.77 2.15 6.48
C GLN A 129 35.46 2.83 6.09
N PHE A 130 35.34 4.14 6.28
CA PHE A 130 34.16 4.90 5.87
C PHE A 130 34.01 4.91 4.35
N GLU A 131 35.09 5.22 3.60
CA GLU A 131 35.08 5.19 2.13
C GLU A 131 34.71 3.80 1.60
N GLY A 132 35.35 2.74 2.10
CA GLY A 132 35.07 1.38 1.70
C GLY A 132 33.63 0.98 1.92
N TYR A 133 33.10 1.25 3.13
CA TYR A 133 31.73 0.93 3.46
C TYR A 133 30.71 1.64 2.56
N LEU A 134 30.92 2.93 2.25
CA LEU A 134 30.05 3.67 1.35
C LEU A 134 30.11 3.13 -0.07
N LYS A 135 31.30 2.75 -0.57
CA LYS A 135 31.45 2.19 -1.90
C LYS A 135 30.80 0.80 -2.01
N ASP A 136 31.07 -0.09 -1.05
CA ASP A 136 30.50 -1.43 -1.05
C ASP A 136 28.97 -1.41 -0.97
N SER A 137 28.40 -0.50 -0.14
CA SER A 137 26.97 -0.27 -0.05
C SER A 137 26.40 0.23 -1.38
N PHE A 138 27.05 1.21 -2.00
CA PHE A 138 26.65 1.73 -3.30
C PHE A 138 26.74 0.65 -4.40
N ASP A 139 27.85 -0.06 -4.49
CA ASP A 139 28.09 -1.07 -5.54
C ASP A 139 27.05 -2.20 -5.49
N MET A 140 26.65 -2.61 -4.26
CA MET A 140 25.58 -3.60 -4.09
C MET A 140 24.24 -3.06 -4.59
N LEU A 141 23.82 -1.88 -4.14
CA LEU A 141 22.54 -1.27 -4.52
C LEU A 141 22.51 -0.88 -6.02
N TYR A 142 23.66 -0.47 -6.57
CA TYR A 142 23.79 -0.19 -7.99
C TYR A 142 23.62 -1.46 -8.85
N ALA A 143 24.20 -2.58 -8.42
CA ALA A 143 24.02 -3.86 -9.10
C ALA A 143 22.55 -4.32 -9.09
N GLU A 144 21.82 -4.12 -7.99
CA GLU A 144 20.37 -4.36 -7.93
C GLU A 144 19.61 -3.44 -8.90
N GLY A 145 19.99 -2.16 -8.97
CA GLY A 145 19.40 -1.21 -9.91
C GLY A 145 19.60 -1.60 -11.36
N VAL A 146 20.80 -2.06 -11.74
CA VAL A 146 21.10 -2.58 -13.10
C VAL A 146 20.26 -3.83 -13.40
N ALA A 147 19.97 -4.64 -12.37
CA ALA A 147 19.10 -5.81 -12.50
C ALA A 147 17.60 -5.46 -12.57
N GLY A 148 17.22 -4.18 -12.53
CA GLY A 148 15.84 -3.70 -12.63
C GLY A 148 15.14 -3.39 -11.29
N ALA A 149 15.89 -3.41 -10.18
CA ALA A 149 15.39 -3.10 -8.85
C ALA A 149 16.14 -1.91 -8.22
N PRO A 150 15.95 -0.66 -8.74
CA PRO A 150 16.66 0.52 -8.25
C PRO A 150 16.39 0.76 -6.77
N LYS A 151 17.41 1.26 -6.08
CA LYS A 151 17.40 1.52 -4.64
C LYS A 151 17.84 2.95 -4.34
N MET A 152 17.58 3.39 -3.12
CA MET A 152 18.03 4.67 -2.57
C MET A 152 19.16 4.43 -1.57
N LEU A 153 20.25 5.19 -1.66
CA LEU A 153 21.30 5.22 -0.66
C LEU A 153 21.26 6.57 0.07
N SER A 154 21.00 6.55 1.37
CA SER A 154 21.16 7.72 2.23
C SER A 154 22.53 7.72 2.90
N ILE A 155 23.21 8.87 2.91
CA ILE A 155 24.49 9.07 3.62
C ILE A 155 24.28 10.14 4.69
N GLY A 156 24.38 9.74 5.96
CA GLY A 156 24.22 10.65 7.10
C GLY A 156 25.54 11.35 7.45
N LEU A 157 25.52 12.69 7.45
CA LEU A 157 26.71 13.49 7.66
C LEU A 157 26.52 14.54 8.76
N HIS A 158 27.57 14.75 9.57
CA HIS A 158 27.66 15.81 10.56
C HIS A 158 28.92 16.63 10.32
N CYS A 159 28.78 17.95 10.17
CA CYS A 159 29.89 18.83 9.84
C CYS A 159 31.10 18.68 10.81
N ARG A 160 30.83 18.43 12.10
CA ARG A 160 31.87 18.21 13.12
C ARG A 160 32.60 16.85 12.99
N LEU A 161 32.03 15.90 12.26
CA LEU A 161 32.59 14.55 12.04
C LEU A 161 33.18 14.42 10.64
N ALA A 162 32.36 14.47 9.58
CA ALA A 162 32.81 14.34 8.21
C ALA A 162 33.68 15.52 7.76
N GLY A 163 33.55 16.71 8.36
CA GLY A 163 34.36 17.90 8.02
C GLY A 163 35.83 17.84 8.44
N ARG A 164 36.29 16.76 9.11
CA ARG A 164 37.72 16.56 9.39
C ARG A 164 38.46 16.16 8.11
N PRO A 165 39.70 16.70 7.86
CA PRO A 165 40.35 16.56 6.56
C PRO A 165 40.44 15.13 6.01
N GLY A 166 40.84 14.17 6.82
CA GLY A 166 40.94 12.77 6.42
C GLY A 166 39.59 12.11 6.11
N ARG A 167 38.55 12.46 6.88
CA ARG A 167 37.17 11.97 6.67
C ARG A 167 36.51 12.65 5.47
N ALA A 168 36.72 13.95 5.29
CA ALA A 168 36.23 14.70 4.14
C ALA A 168 36.85 14.17 2.83
N LEU A 169 38.15 13.83 2.84
CA LEU A 169 38.80 13.21 1.68
C LEU A 169 38.23 11.83 1.36
N ALA A 170 37.94 11.01 2.36
CA ALA A 170 37.30 9.72 2.20
C ALA A 170 35.89 9.84 1.60
N LEU A 171 35.07 10.77 2.11
CA LEU A 171 33.75 11.07 1.56
C LEU A 171 33.85 11.54 0.11
N LYS A 172 34.81 12.44 -0.20
CA LYS A 172 35.02 12.91 -1.57
C LYS A 172 35.32 11.75 -2.53
N ARG A 173 36.17 10.79 -2.14
CA ARG A 173 36.49 9.63 -3.00
C ARG A 173 35.30 8.71 -3.18
N ALA A 174 34.48 8.49 -2.15
CA ALA A 174 33.25 7.72 -2.28
C ALA A 174 32.25 8.39 -3.24
N LEU A 175 32.02 9.69 -3.10
CA LEU A 175 31.13 10.44 -4.02
C LEU A 175 31.66 10.47 -5.44
N GLN A 176 32.99 10.58 -5.65
CA GLN A 176 33.60 10.50 -6.98
C GLN A 176 33.41 9.12 -7.61
N HIS A 177 33.49 8.04 -6.81
CA HIS A 177 33.18 6.69 -7.28
C HIS A 177 31.75 6.59 -7.75
N MET A 178 30.79 7.02 -6.93
CA MET A 178 29.35 7.00 -7.28
C MET A 178 29.04 7.82 -8.53
N ALA A 179 29.63 9.02 -8.65
CA ALA A 179 29.45 9.90 -9.80
C ALA A 179 30.09 9.37 -11.12
N GLY A 180 30.91 8.36 -11.03
CA GLY A 180 31.49 7.66 -12.19
C GLY A 180 30.57 6.60 -12.81
N HIS A 181 29.37 6.39 -12.28
CA HIS A 181 28.42 5.39 -12.76
C HIS A 181 27.23 6.03 -13.47
N ASP A 182 26.84 5.48 -14.61
CA ASP A 182 25.67 5.93 -15.37
C ASP A 182 24.36 5.59 -14.62
N GLY A 183 23.35 6.43 -14.78
CA GLY A 183 22.03 6.19 -14.17
C GLY A 183 21.94 6.48 -12.67
N VAL A 184 22.98 7.08 -12.08
CA VAL A 184 22.96 7.53 -10.68
C VAL A 184 22.33 8.91 -10.59
N TRP A 185 21.31 9.05 -9.78
CA TRP A 185 20.66 10.31 -9.49
C TRP A 185 21.07 10.85 -8.12
N PHE A 186 21.81 11.95 -8.10
CA PHE A 186 22.11 12.71 -6.88
C PHE A 186 20.94 13.65 -6.60
N ALA A 187 20.04 13.22 -5.76
CA ALA A 187 18.79 13.91 -5.48
C ALA A 187 18.77 14.53 -4.09
N THR A 188 18.01 15.60 -3.91
CA THR A 188 17.55 16.04 -2.59
C THR A 188 16.46 15.09 -2.08
N ARG A 189 16.19 15.13 -0.77
CA ARG A 189 15.12 14.30 -0.21
C ARG A 189 13.72 14.78 -0.64
N GLU A 190 13.57 16.08 -0.93
CA GLU A 190 12.35 16.64 -1.48
C GLU A 190 12.10 16.13 -2.89
N GLU A 191 13.14 16.11 -3.75
CA GLU A 191 13.03 15.54 -5.10
C GLU A 191 12.66 14.05 -5.07
N ILE A 192 13.23 13.27 -4.13
CA ILE A 192 12.87 11.86 -3.94
C ILE A 192 11.41 11.74 -3.53
N ALA A 193 10.95 12.53 -2.55
CA ALA A 193 9.58 12.52 -2.06
C ALA A 193 8.58 12.86 -3.18
N ASP A 194 8.87 13.89 -3.95
CA ASP A 194 8.06 14.36 -5.06
C ASP A 194 7.98 13.32 -6.20
N HIS A 195 9.13 12.74 -6.54
CA HIS A 195 9.19 11.66 -7.52
C HIS A 195 8.37 10.47 -7.07
N TRP A 196 8.56 10.01 -5.82
CA TRP A 196 7.86 8.85 -5.29
C TRP A 196 6.35 9.06 -5.26
N ALA A 197 5.89 10.22 -4.79
CA ALA A 197 4.46 10.55 -4.75
C ALA A 197 3.81 10.53 -6.14
N ARG A 198 4.55 10.86 -7.20
CA ARG A 198 4.05 10.81 -8.59
C ARG A 198 4.02 9.41 -9.18
N VAL A 199 5.06 8.58 -8.94
CA VAL A 199 5.19 7.27 -9.59
C VAL A 199 4.64 6.13 -8.75
N HIS A 200 4.57 6.33 -7.44
CA HIS A 200 4.03 5.39 -6.44
C HIS A 200 3.05 6.14 -5.51
N PRO A 201 1.93 6.66 -6.02
CA PRO A 201 0.96 7.36 -5.18
C PRO A 201 0.47 6.44 -4.05
N PRO A 202 0.00 7.00 -2.93
CA PRO A 202 -0.52 6.18 -1.85
C PRO A 202 -1.67 5.33 -2.36
N VAL A 203 -1.52 4.02 -2.21
CA VAL A 203 -2.66 3.12 -2.40
C VAL A 203 -3.48 3.24 -1.12
N HIS A 204 -4.69 3.75 -1.24
CA HIS A 204 -5.63 3.74 -0.11
C HIS A 204 -5.81 2.27 0.31
N ILE A 205 -5.09 1.86 1.35
CA ILE A 205 -5.35 0.59 2.00
C ILE A 205 -6.75 0.74 2.61
N GLN A 206 -7.73 0.21 1.89
CA GLN A 206 -9.08 0.13 2.43
C GLN A 206 -8.98 -0.64 3.75
N ARG A 207 -9.37 0.00 4.84
CA ARG A 207 -9.47 -0.66 6.14
C ARG A 207 -10.94 -0.93 6.45
N PRO A 208 -11.46 -2.08 6.01
CA PRO A 208 -12.86 -2.46 6.22
C PRO A 208 -13.30 -2.32 7.68
N SER A 209 -12.38 -2.61 8.63
CA SER A 209 -12.64 -2.47 10.07
C SER A 209 -12.88 -1.04 10.55
N ARG A 210 -12.54 -0.03 9.75
CA ARG A 210 -12.69 1.40 10.08
C ARG A 210 -13.72 2.12 9.22
N MET A 211 -14.33 1.41 8.26
CA MET A 211 -15.35 1.99 7.39
C MET A 211 -16.63 2.26 8.16
N SER A 212 -17.33 3.34 7.79
CA SER A 212 -18.72 3.48 8.18
C SER A 212 -19.56 2.35 7.53
N ARG A 213 -20.73 2.04 8.11
CA ARG A 213 -21.64 1.06 7.52
C ARG A 213 -21.97 1.40 6.06
N ALA A 214 -22.23 2.67 5.77
CA ALA A 214 -22.55 3.12 4.43
C ALA A 214 -21.40 2.86 3.44
N ASP A 215 -20.16 3.22 3.82
CA ASP A 215 -18.98 3.02 2.97
C ASP A 215 -18.67 1.54 2.80
N PHE A 216 -18.79 0.73 3.86
CA PHE A 216 -18.58 -0.70 3.79
C PHE A 216 -19.59 -1.38 2.85
N VAL A 217 -20.85 -1.04 2.95
CA VAL A 217 -21.90 -1.58 2.06
C VAL A 217 -21.71 -1.08 0.62
N ALA A 218 -21.34 0.17 0.43
CA ALA A 218 -21.00 0.69 -0.91
C ALA A 218 -19.80 -0.06 -1.53
N ALA A 219 -18.78 -0.38 -0.73
CA ALA A 219 -17.58 -1.08 -1.19
C ALA A 219 -17.78 -2.59 -1.42
N TYR A 220 -18.55 -3.26 -0.57
CA TYR A 220 -18.63 -4.73 -0.52
C TYR A 220 -20.03 -5.32 -0.75
N GLY A 221 -21.07 -4.48 -0.88
CA GLY A 221 -22.46 -4.93 -1.05
C GLY A 221 -22.73 -5.68 -2.37
N GLY A 222 -21.86 -5.48 -3.37
CA GLY A 222 -21.94 -6.18 -4.66
C GLY A 222 -21.13 -7.48 -4.74
N ILE A 223 -20.33 -7.82 -3.70
CA ILE A 223 -19.49 -9.03 -3.70
C ILE A 223 -20.33 -10.30 -3.85
N PHE A 224 -21.46 -10.39 -3.15
CA PHE A 224 -22.50 -11.38 -3.38
C PHE A 224 -23.58 -10.75 -4.27
N GLU A 225 -23.83 -11.34 -5.43
CA GLU A 225 -24.68 -10.81 -6.49
C GLU A 225 -26.03 -10.32 -5.95
N HIS A 226 -26.33 -9.04 -6.15
CA HIS A 226 -27.58 -8.37 -5.74
C HIS A 226 -27.99 -8.60 -4.26
N SER A 227 -27.02 -8.81 -3.36
CA SER A 227 -27.30 -9.21 -1.96
C SER A 227 -26.59 -8.32 -0.95
N PRO A 228 -26.81 -6.99 -0.94
CA PRO A 228 -26.11 -6.05 -0.04
C PRO A 228 -26.35 -6.32 1.44
N TRP A 229 -27.44 -7.02 1.80
CA TRP A 229 -27.75 -7.41 3.17
C TRP A 229 -26.64 -8.28 3.81
N ILE A 230 -25.85 -9.00 3.00
CA ILE A 230 -24.70 -9.79 3.48
C ILE A 230 -23.61 -8.86 3.98
N ALA A 231 -23.29 -7.79 3.24
CA ALA A 231 -22.33 -6.78 3.68
C ALA A 231 -22.84 -5.98 4.89
N GLU A 232 -24.13 -5.66 4.91
CA GLU A 232 -24.76 -5.02 6.08
C GLU A 232 -24.62 -5.86 7.35
N GLY A 233 -24.88 -7.17 7.24
CA GLY A 233 -24.73 -8.11 8.34
C GLY A 233 -23.27 -8.29 8.76
N ALA A 234 -22.34 -8.36 7.80
CA ALA A 234 -20.91 -8.50 8.06
C ALA A 234 -20.33 -7.30 8.81
N HIS A 235 -20.73 -6.08 8.45
CA HIS A 235 -20.33 -4.87 9.18
C HIS A 235 -20.80 -4.90 10.63
N GLY A 236 -21.95 -5.51 10.91
CA GLY A 236 -22.47 -5.69 12.28
C GLY A 236 -21.71 -6.70 13.15
N LEU A 237 -20.70 -7.40 12.62
CA LEU A 237 -19.86 -8.35 13.35
C LEU A 237 -18.69 -7.70 14.13
N GLU A 238 -18.67 -6.39 14.29
CA GLU A 238 -17.57 -5.64 14.94
C GLU A 238 -16.20 -6.00 14.33
N LEU A 239 -15.99 -5.58 13.08
CA LEU A 239 -14.78 -5.87 12.34
C LEU A 239 -13.54 -5.27 13.04
N GLY A 240 -12.46 -6.04 13.12
CA GLY A 240 -11.16 -5.63 13.65
C GLY A 240 -10.06 -5.72 12.59
N PRO A 241 -8.79 -5.43 12.96
CA PRO A 241 -7.67 -5.40 12.00
C PRO A 241 -7.45 -6.67 11.17
N THR A 242 -7.90 -7.83 11.67
CA THR A 242 -7.85 -9.10 10.94
C THR A 242 -8.76 -9.13 9.71
N HIS A 243 -9.70 -8.17 9.62
CA HIS A 243 -10.61 -8.01 8.49
C HIS A 243 -10.12 -6.98 7.46
N ASP A 244 -8.94 -6.36 7.66
CA ASP A 244 -8.38 -5.36 6.74
C ASP A 244 -7.60 -6.01 5.57
N ASN A 245 -8.12 -7.12 5.06
CA ASN A 245 -7.61 -7.85 3.90
C ASN A 245 -8.72 -8.69 3.26
N ALA A 246 -8.47 -9.19 2.04
CA ALA A 246 -9.43 -9.97 1.27
C ALA A 246 -10.00 -11.18 2.04
N ALA A 247 -9.13 -11.96 2.68
CA ALA A 247 -9.53 -13.16 3.42
C ALA A 247 -10.40 -12.82 4.64
N GLY A 248 -10.05 -11.77 5.37
CA GLY A 248 -10.82 -11.31 6.54
C GLY A 248 -12.22 -10.83 6.17
N VAL A 249 -12.33 -10.00 5.12
CA VAL A 249 -13.64 -9.56 4.60
C VAL A 249 -14.43 -10.75 4.07
N HIS A 250 -13.79 -11.64 3.30
CA HIS A 250 -14.44 -12.86 2.82
C HIS A 250 -15.03 -13.68 3.96
N ASN A 251 -14.25 -13.92 5.00
CA ASN A 251 -14.71 -14.70 6.17
C ASN A 251 -15.93 -14.05 6.86
N ALA A 252 -15.95 -12.72 6.99
CA ALA A 252 -17.07 -12.00 7.56
C ALA A 252 -18.34 -12.13 6.69
N LEU A 253 -18.22 -11.91 5.38
CA LEU A 253 -19.34 -12.04 4.43
C LEU A 253 -19.85 -13.48 4.36
N ALA A 254 -18.96 -14.46 4.21
CA ALA A 254 -19.30 -15.87 4.14
C ALA A 254 -19.99 -16.37 5.43
N ARG A 255 -19.58 -15.84 6.60
CA ARG A 255 -20.26 -16.16 7.87
C ARG A 255 -21.72 -15.74 7.85
N ILE A 256 -22.05 -14.55 7.35
CA ILE A 256 -23.43 -14.08 7.22
C ILE A 256 -24.19 -14.93 6.21
N PHE A 257 -23.61 -15.19 5.03
CA PHE A 257 -24.23 -16.04 4.02
C PHE A 257 -24.53 -17.45 4.53
N ARG A 258 -23.58 -18.10 5.22
CA ARG A 258 -23.75 -19.46 5.79
C ARG A 258 -24.79 -19.51 6.91
N SER A 259 -24.93 -18.44 7.70
CA SER A 259 -25.91 -18.35 8.79
C SER A 259 -27.32 -17.98 8.33
N ALA A 260 -27.47 -17.58 7.06
CA ALA A 260 -28.77 -17.24 6.50
C ALA A 260 -29.67 -18.46 6.28
N SER A 261 -30.98 -18.25 6.25
CA SER A 261 -31.95 -19.31 5.94
C SER A 261 -31.72 -19.90 4.55
N GLU A 262 -32.24 -21.11 4.31
CA GLU A 262 -32.17 -21.74 2.97
C GLU A 262 -32.82 -20.84 1.92
N ASP A 263 -33.96 -20.21 2.23
CA ASP A 263 -34.67 -19.30 1.31
C ASP A 263 -33.84 -18.07 0.97
N GLN A 264 -33.13 -17.47 1.96
CA GLN A 264 -32.25 -16.35 1.70
C GLN A 264 -31.07 -16.73 0.82
N ARG A 265 -30.41 -17.87 1.11
CA ARG A 265 -29.34 -18.39 0.26
C ARG A 265 -29.83 -18.74 -1.13
N LEU A 266 -31.00 -19.35 -1.25
CA LEU A 266 -31.64 -19.63 -2.55
C LEU A 266 -31.90 -18.33 -3.33
N GLY A 267 -32.30 -17.25 -2.63
CA GLY A 267 -32.42 -15.91 -3.22
C GLY A 267 -31.12 -15.42 -3.84
N VAL A 268 -29.99 -15.61 -3.12
CA VAL A 268 -28.65 -15.28 -3.66
C VAL A 268 -28.32 -16.12 -4.89
N LEU A 269 -28.56 -17.44 -4.86
CA LEU A 269 -28.32 -18.32 -6.01
C LEU A 269 -29.13 -17.86 -7.23
N ARG A 270 -30.40 -17.51 -7.04
CA ARG A 270 -31.30 -17.05 -8.12
C ARG A 270 -30.93 -15.68 -8.69
N SER A 271 -30.16 -14.90 -7.95
CA SER A 271 -29.68 -13.58 -8.42
C SER A 271 -28.49 -13.70 -9.36
N HIS A 272 -27.84 -14.87 -9.43
CA HIS A 272 -26.73 -15.08 -10.35
C HIS A 272 -27.25 -15.25 -11.80
N PRO A 273 -26.55 -14.67 -12.79
CA PRO A 273 -26.94 -14.83 -14.19
C PRO A 273 -26.59 -16.23 -14.72
N ASP A 274 -27.34 -16.71 -15.70
CA ASP A 274 -26.99 -17.90 -16.47
C ASP A 274 -25.65 -17.73 -17.19
N LEU A 275 -24.82 -18.78 -17.20
CA LEU A 275 -23.59 -18.79 -17.99
C LEU A 275 -23.93 -18.82 -19.49
N ALA A 276 -23.32 -17.89 -20.26
CA ALA A 276 -23.59 -17.73 -21.69
C ALA A 276 -25.09 -17.62 -22.06
N GLY A 277 -25.92 -17.23 -21.10
CA GLY A 277 -27.38 -17.19 -21.23
C GLY A 277 -27.90 -15.93 -21.91
N LYS A 278 -29.24 -15.77 -21.94
CA LYS A 278 -29.93 -14.65 -22.59
C LYS A 278 -29.53 -13.28 -22.04
N LEU A 279 -29.20 -13.16 -20.74
CA LEU A 279 -28.77 -11.89 -20.13
C LEU A 279 -27.38 -11.48 -20.62
N ALA A 280 -26.46 -12.44 -20.81
CA ALA A 280 -25.14 -12.19 -21.40
C ALA A 280 -25.28 -11.72 -22.86
N ALA A 281 -26.12 -12.41 -23.65
CA ALA A 281 -26.40 -12.03 -25.04
C ALA A 281 -27.09 -10.65 -25.18
N ALA A 282 -27.85 -10.23 -24.17
CA ALA A 282 -28.51 -8.93 -24.12
C ALA A 282 -27.70 -7.79 -23.50
N GLY A 283 -26.44 -8.05 -23.05
CA GLY A 283 -25.60 -7.04 -22.39
C GLY A 283 -26.16 -6.56 -21.03
N ARG A 284 -26.88 -7.40 -20.30
CA ARG A 284 -27.59 -7.07 -19.05
C ARG A 284 -26.97 -7.71 -17.80
N LEU A 285 -25.70 -8.12 -17.88
CA LEU A 285 -24.93 -8.60 -16.74
C LEU A 285 -24.37 -7.43 -15.91
N THR A 286 -24.01 -7.69 -14.65
CA THR A 286 -23.15 -6.76 -13.90
C THR A 286 -21.77 -6.66 -14.56
N ALA A 287 -21.03 -5.58 -14.27
CA ALA A 287 -19.69 -5.38 -14.84
C ALA A 287 -18.75 -6.53 -14.47
N GLU A 288 -18.81 -6.99 -13.21
CA GLU A 288 -18.01 -8.11 -12.69
C GLU A 288 -18.36 -9.42 -13.41
N SER A 289 -19.65 -9.75 -13.51
CA SER A 289 -20.11 -10.98 -14.19
C SER A 289 -19.78 -10.97 -15.68
N THR A 290 -19.78 -9.80 -16.33
CA THR A 290 -19.38 -9.64 -17.74
C THR A 290 -17.89 -9.95 -17.91
N ALA A 291 -17.04 -9.34 -17.09
CA ALA A 291 -15.59 -9.56 -17.13
C ALA A 291 -15.21 -11.01 -16.80
N GLU A 292 -15.87 -11.63 -15.82
CA GLU A 292 -15.65 -13.02 -15.45
C GLU A 292 -15.98 -13.98 -16.61
N GLN A 293 -17.11 -13.83 -17.26
CA GLN A 293 -17.51 -14.69 -18.40
C GLN A 293 -16.63 -14.50 -19.64
N ALA A 294 -16.23 -13.27 -19.95
CA ALA A 294 -15.31 -12.98 -21.05
C ALA A 294 -13.92 -13.59 -20.81
N GLY A 295 -13.41 -13.55 -19.58
CA GLY A 295 -12.12 -14.13 -19.20
C GLY A 295 -12.01 -15.64 -19.44
N ALA A 296 -13.11 -16.38 -19.43
CA ALA A 296 -13.17 -17.82 -19.74
C ALA A 296 -13.53 -18.12 -21.22
N GLY A 297 -13.67 -17.11 -22.06
CA GLY A 297 -14.01 -17.25 -23.47
C GLY A 297 -15.45 -17.68 -23.71
N LEU A 298 -16.37 -17.40 -22.78
CA LEU A 298 -17.79 -17.69 -22.93
C LEU A 298 -18.49 -16.67 -23.84
N ASP A 299 -17.86 -15.56 -24.15
CA ASP A 299 -18.27 -14.58 -25.15
C ASP A 299 -17.96 -15.04 -26.60
N LEU A 300 -17.00 -15.97 -26.77
CA LEU A 300 -16.51 -16.49 -28.05
C LEU A 300 -17.09 -17.88 -28.39
N LEU A 301 -18.28 -18.21 -27.88
CA LEU A 301 -18.93 -19.49 -28.18
C LEU A 301 -19.42 -19.55 -29.64
N THR A 302 -19.18 -20.70 -30.28
CA THR A 302 -19.84 -21.06 -31.55
C THR A 302 -21.34 -21.22 -31.35
N ASP A 303 -22.14 -21.16 -32.43
CA ASP A 303 -23.59 -21.34 -32.34
C ASP A 303 -23.98 -22.72 -31.75
N ALA A 304 -23.23 -23.77 -32.08
CA ALA A 304 -23.45 -25.12 -31.53
C ALA A 304 -23.17 -25.18 -30.03
N GLU A 305 -22.07 -24.56 -29.58
CA GLU A 305 -21.74 -24.47 -28.14
C GLU A 305 -22.78 -23.64 -27.40
N ARG A 306 -23.22 -22.51 -27.97
CA ARG A 306 -24.27 -21.66 -27.40
C ARG A 306 -25.58 -22.42 -27.26
N ALA A 307 -25.98 -23.19 -28.25
CA ALA A 307 -27.17 -24.04 -28.17
C ALA A 307 -27.03 -25.07 -27.05
N THR A 308 -25.86 -25.70 -26.88
CA THR A 308 -25.60 -26.67 -25.81
C THR A 308 -25.70 -26.02 -24.43
N PHE A 309 -25.08 -24.85 -24.22
CA PHE A 309 -25.18 -24.12 -22.94
C PHE A 309 -26.63 -23.70 -22.66
N THR A 310 -27.40 -23.29 -23.66
CA THR A 310 -28.79 -22.89 -23.50
C THR A 310 -29.67 -24.09 -23.08
N ASP A 311 -29.50 -25.26 -23.70
CA ASP A 311 -30.20 -26.49 -23.31
C ASP A 311 -29.86 -26.90 -21.85
N LEU A 312 -28.58 -26.93 -21.53
CA LEU A 312 -28.15 -27.27 -20.19
C LEU A 312 -28.66 -26.29 -19.12
N ASN A 313 -28.62 -24.97 -19.37
CA ASN A 313 -29.18 -23.97 -18.46
C ASN A 313 -30.67 -24.20 -18.22
N THR A 314 -31.43 -24.45 -19.28
CA THR A 314 -32.89 -24.69 -19.18
C THR A 314 -33.17 -25.91 -18.31
N ARG A 315 -32.58 -27.04 -18.64
CA ARG A 315 -32.78 -28.31 -17.93
C ARG A 315 -32.29 -28.24 -16.46
N TYR A 316 -31.17 -27.55 -16.23
CA TYR A 316 -30.62 -27.38 -14.90
C TYR A 316 -31.53 -26.51 -14.01
N THR A 317 -31.96 -25.37 -14.53
CA THR A 317 -32.86 -24.46 -13.81
C THR A 317 -34.22 -25.10 -13.52
N GLU A 318 -34.77 -25.85 -14.47
CA GLU A 318 -35.99 -26.63 -14.25
C GLU A 318 -35.84 -27.66 -13.14
N LYS A 319 -34.70 -28.36 -13.09
CA LYS A 319 -34.46 -29.40 -12.10
C LYS A 319 -34.17 -28.84 -10.71
N HIS A 320 -33.29 -27.83 -10.59
CA HIS A 320 -32.74 -27.36 -9.32
C HIS A 320 -33.41 -26.08 -8.78
N GLY A 321 -34.06 -25.29 -9.65
CA GLY A 321 -34.78 -24.06 -9.28
C GLY A 321 -33.88 -22.82 -9.10
N PHE A 322 -32.62 -22.90 -9.54
CA PHE A 322 -31.63 -21.81 -9.62
C PHE A 322 -30.66 -22.04 -10.79
N PRO A 323 -29.95 -21.02 -11.28
CA PRO A 323 -29.00 -21.16 -12.40
C PRO A 323 -27.78 -22.00 -12.00
N PHE A 324 -27.09 -22.58 -12.98
CA PHE A 324 -25.80 -23.23 -12.75
C PHE A 324 -24.74 -22.21 -12.38
N ILE A 325 -24.10 -22.38 -11.24
CA ILE A 325 -23.08 -21.47 -10.70
C ILE A 325 -21.75 -22.20 -10.59
N ILE A 326 -20.69 -21.57 -11.12
CA ILE A 326 -19.30 -22.02 -11.02
C ILE A 326 -18.36 -20.81 -11.02
N ALA A 327 -17.27 -20.88 -10.27
CA ALA A 327 -16.23 -19.86 -10.27
C ALA A 327 -15.48 -19.88 -11.63
N VAL A 328 -15.91 -19.03 -12.53
CA VAL A 328 -15.45 -19.01 -13.93
C VAL A 328 -13.93 -18.74 -14.02
N LYS A 329 -13.38 -17.89 -13.13
CA LYS A 329 -11.95 -17.59 -13.07
C LYS A 329 -11.05 -18.79 -12.77
N ASP A 330 -11.58 -19.81 -12.12
CA ASP A 330 -10.85 -21.06 -11.83
C ASP A 330 -11.01 -22.10 -12.95
N ASN A 331 -11.74 -21.79 -14.01
CA ASN A 331 -12.17 -22.78 -14.99
C ASN A 331 -11.91 -22.33 -16.45
N THR A 332 -11.81 -23.29 -17.33
CA THR A 332 -11.82 -23.12 -18.78
C THR A 332 -13.22 -23.45 -19.33
N LYS A 333 -13.53 -23.01 -20.55
CA LYS A 333 -14.77 -23.38 -21.24
C LYS A 333 -15.05 -24.88 -21.22
N ALA A 334 -14.02 -25.70 -21.45
CA ALA A 334 -14.15 -27.16 -21.46
C ALA A 334 -14.44 -27.72 -20.07
N SER A 335 -13.76 -27.25 -19.02
CA SER A 335 -14.00 -27.70 -17.65
C SER A 335 -15.37 -27.25 -17.12
N ILE A 336 -15.85 -26.07 -17.53
CA ILE A 336 -17.20 -25.58 -17.22
C ILE A 336 -18.25 -26.51 -17.81
N LEU A 337 -18.14 -26.86 -19.09
CA LEU A 337 -19.08 -27.77 -19.77
C LEU A 337 -19.09 -29.16 -19.12
N ALA A 338 -17.91 -29.72 -18.82
CA ALA A 338 -17.80 -31.01 -18.14
C ALA A 338 -18.41 -30.97 -16.72
N ALA A 339 -18.18 -29.88 -15.96
CA ALA A 339 -18.78 -29.69 -14.64
C ALA A 339 -20.33 -29.58 -14.76
N PHE A 340 -20.82 -28.87 -15.75
CA PHE A 340 -22.25 -28.70 -15.99
C PHE A 340 -22.93 -30.06 -16.25
N GLN A 341 -22.38 -30.86 -17.19
CA GLN A 341 -22.89 -32.18 -17.54
C GLN A 341 -22.89 -33.14 -16.33
N ARG A 342 -21.89 -33.10 -15.48
CA ARG A 342 -21.79 -33.92 -14.29
C ARG A 342 -22.78 -33.46 -13.20
N ARG A 343 -22.87 -32.15 -12.95
CA ARG A 343 -23.63 -31.59 -11.82
C ARG A 343 -25.13 -31.55 -12.06
N ILE A 344 -25.59 -31.56 -13.33
CA ILE A 344 -27.00 -31.64 -13.65
C ILE A 344 -27.67 -32.92 -13.12
N ASP A 345 -26.89 -33.99 -12.91
CA ASP A 345 -27.40 -35.28 -12.40
C ASP A 345 -27.45 -35.33 -10.87
N ASN A 346 -26.84 -34.41 -10.14
CA ASN A 346 -26.88 -34.35 -8.68
C ASN A 346 -28.31 -34.27 -8.16
N ASP A 347 -28.54 -34.79 -6.94
CA ASP A 347 -29.75 -34.44 -6.18
C ASP A 347 -29.74 -32.97 -5.76
N ARG A 348 -30.94 -32.46 -5.44
CA ARG A 348 -31.11 -31.04 -5.11
C ARG A 348 -30.29 -30.59 -3.90
N ALA A 349 -30.14 -31.40 -2.85
CA ALA A 349 -29.43 -31.01 -1.63
C ALA A 349 -27.91 -30.91 -1.91
N THR A 350 -27.37 -31.90 -2.62
CA THR A 350 -25.97 -31.92 -3.06
C THR A 350 -25.67 -30.71 -3.94
N GLU A 351 -26.54 -30.42 -4.90
CA GLU A 351 -26.32 -29.33 -5.85
C GLU A 351 -26.49 -27.96 -5.21
N PHE A 352 -27.43 -27.79 -4.29
CA PHE A 352 -27.60 -26.56 -3.51
C PHE A 352 -26.34 -26.27 -2.67
N ALA A 353 -25.79 -27.29 -2.00
CA ALA A 353 -24.56 -27.15 -1.22
C ALA A 353 -23.37 -26.79 -2.11
N GLU A 354 -23.26 -27.40 -3.31
CA GLU A 354 -22.22 -27.07 -4.27
C GLU A 354 -22.35 -25.66 -4.81
N ALA A 355 -23.53 -25.24 -5.19
CA ALA A 355 -23.79 -23.89 -5.69
C ALA A 355 -23.44 -22.83 -4.64
N CYS A 356 -23.76 -23.07 -3.35
CA CYS A 356 -23.35 -22.18 -2.26
C CYS A 356 -21.81 -22.07 -2.14
N ARG A 357 -21.08 -23.19 -2.25
CA ARG A 357 -19.60 -23.16 -2.27
C ARG A 357 -19.04 -22.36 -3.43
N GLN A 358 -19.64 -22.50 -4.61
CA GLN A 358 -19.20 -21.76 -5.80
C GLN A 358 -19.48 -20.27 -5.66
N VAL A 359 -20.59 -19.85 -5.06
CA VAL A 359 -20.86 -18.44 -4.75
C VAL A 359 -19.83 -17.87 -3.77
N GLU A 360 -19.49 -18.61 -2.72
CA GLU A 360 -18.44 -18.19 -1.79
C GLU A 360 -17.08 -18.07 -2.47
N ARG A 361 -16.74 -18.99 -3.40
CA ARG A 361 -15.49 -18.92 -4.14
C ARG A 361 -15.45 -17.72 -5.10
N ILE A 362 -16.56 -17.41 -5.76
CA ILE A 362 -16.69 -16.21 -6.58
C ILE A 362 -16.47 -14.95 -5.73
N ALA A 363 -17.09 -14.89 -4.56
CA ALA A 363 -16.94 -13.79 -3.61
C ALA A 363 -15.47 -13.62 -3.16
N GLU A 364 -14.76 -14.72 -2.88
CA GLU A 364 -13.35 -14.72 -2.52
C GLU A 364 -12.48 -14.15 -3.65
N LEU A 365 -12.68 -14.61 -4.89
CA LEU A 365 -11.94 -14.15 -6.06
C LEU A 365 -12.16 -12.65 -6.34
N ARG A 366 -13.39 -12.17 -6.20
CA ARG A 366 -13.73 -10.75 -6.33
C ARG A 366 -13.03 -9.89 -5.27
N LEU A 367 -12.93 -10.41 -4.05
CA LEU A 367 -12.23 -9.71 -2.97
C LEU A 367 -10.71 -9.70 -3.19
N ILE A 368 -10.11 -10.80 -3.62
CA ILE A 368 -8.68 -10.84 -3.96
C ILE A 368 -8.36 -9.78 -5.01
N GLU A 369 -9.16 -9.67 -6.07
CA GLU A 369 -8.98 -8.65 -7.10
C GLU A 369 -9.19 -7.22 -6.58
N LYS A 370 -10.13 -7.03 -5.65
CA LYS A 370 -10.43 -5.71 -5.07
C LYS A 370 -9.35 -5.21 -4.11
N PHE A 371 -8.63 -6.10 -3.47
CA PHE A 371 -7.53 -5.75 -2.55
C PHE A 371 -6.16 -5.68 -3.26
N GLY A 372 -6.04 -6.08 -4.51
CA GLY A 372 -4.83 -6.04 -5.35
C GLY A 372 -4.05 -7.31 -5.22
#